data_f64fcfc854ed7b3dbf430bd8f24edd10
#
_entry.id   f64fcfc854ed7b3dbf430bd8f24edd10
#
_cell.length_a   1.000
_cell.length_b   1.000
_cell.length_c   1.000
_cell.angle_alpha   90.00
_cell.angle_beta   90.00
_cell.angle_gamma   90.00
#
_symmetry.space_group_name_H-M   'P 1'
#
loop_
_entity.id
_entity.type
_entity.pdbx_description
1 polymer ?
#
loop_
_entity_poly.entity_id
_entity_poly.type
_entity_poly.pdbx_seq_one_letter_code
_entity_poly.pdbx_strand_id
1 'polypeptide(L)'
;MSDTNPTPENTQTPEENNKPAIQHKRKFSFFEPIAGIILAIVATVVFFFFPQIISVVFVNGPLIPTFVDFIINGLWFPIFAWAILRIGVEVFYLIERRYTKRLAVVTVIGNVLAFICTLFIFVPYRVVNLHYVEWIYSYFSGGAAWFGEILARPNLIIIIIMLIGLLLDSFTVIRKGRREMEREEEEKAATPTEAASNEGSV
;
A
#
# COMPACT_ATOMS: atom_id res chain seq x y z
N MET A 1 75.96 16.81 20.76
CA MET A 1 74.70 17.31 21.34
C MET A 1 73.60 16.60 20.59
N SER A 2 73.10 15.53 21.21
CA SER A 2 72.06 14.67 20.64
C SER A 2 70.76 14.99 21.38
N ASP A 3 69.86 15.62 20.68
CA ASP A 3 68.48 15.84 21.18
C ASP A 3 67.59 14.66 20.73
N THR A 4 67.41 13.76 21.69
CA THR A 4 66.41 12.67 21.58
C THR A 4 65.06 13.22 22.01
N ASN A 5 64.18 13.39 21.06
CA ASN A 5 62.78 13.75 21.26
C ASN A 5 61.99 12.49 21.57
N PRO A 6 61.29 12.36 22.71
CA PRO A 6 60.48 11.18 23.01
C PRO A 6 59.14 11.25 22.29
N THR A 7 58.84 10.19 21.53
CA THR A 7 57.58 9.91 20.91
C THR A 7 56.46 9.82 21.98
N PRO A 8 55.32 10.47 21.81
CA PRO A 8 54.20 10.28 22.73
C PRO A 8 53.56 8.91 22.49
N GLU A 9 53.64 8.10 23.50
CA GLU A 9 52.98 6.79 23.63
C GLU A 9 51.47 6.97 23.60
N ASN A 10 50.87 6.52 22.54
CA ASN A 10 49.43 6.60 22.28
C ASN A 10 48.73 5.49 23.08
N THR A 11 48.47 5.77 24.37
CA THR A 11 47.67 4.90 25.23
C THR A 11 46.18 5.00 24.81
N GLN A 12 45.83 4.23 23.80
CA GLN A 12 44.42 4.02 23.47
C GLN A 12 43.80 3.13 24.55
N THR A 13 43.03 3.76 25.41
CA THR A 13 42.19 3.10 26.44
C THR A 13 41.10 2.26 25.71
N PRO A 14 40.99 0.94 26.01
CA PRO A 14 40.02 0.07 25.33
C PRO A 14 38.58 0.17 25.86
N GLU A 15 38.16 1.31 26.36
CA GLU A 15 36.89 1.39 27.13
C GLU A 15 35.75 2.14 26.46
N GLU A 16 35.86 2.49 25.18
CA GLU A 16 34.81 3.31 24.53
C GLU A 16 33.96 2.59 23.48
N ASN A 17 33.93 1.25 23.48
CA ASN A 17 33.18 0.51 22.43
C ASN A 17 32.00 -0.33 22.98
N ASN A 18 31.48 -0.01 24.16
CA ASN A 18 30.33 -0.70 24.74
C ASN A 18 29.14 0.24 24.98
N LYS A 19 28.91 1.18 24.04
CA LYS A 19 27.59 1.83 24.01
C LYS A 19 26.61 0.82 23.39
N PRO A 20 25.60 0.35 24.14
CA PRO A 20 24.55 -0.49 23.59
C PRO A 20 23.94 0.29 22.42
N ALA A 21 23.97 -0.30 21.24
CA ALA A 21 23.33 0.27 20.07
C ALA A 21 21.88 0.56 20.46
N ILE A 22 21.55 1.85 20.59
CA ILE A 22 20.19 2.29 20.93
C ILE A 22 19.32 1.78 19.78
N GLN A 23 18.70 0.63 20.01
CA GLN A 23 17.76 0.04 19.08
C GLN A 23 16.58 1.01 18.96
N HIS A 24 16.59 1.81 17.91
CA HIS A 24 15.42 2.58 17.53
C HIS A 24 14.30 1.59 17.16
N LYS A 25 13.54 1.14 18.18
CA LYS A 25 12.25 0.49 17.98
C LYS A 25 11.44 1.41 17.06
N ARG A 26 11.31 1.06 15.78
CA ARG A 26 10.45 1.82 14.86
C ARG A 26 9.05 1.82 15.46
N LYS A 27 8.63 2.99 15.94
CA LYS A 27 7.27 3.16 16.46
C LYS A 27 6.32 2.82 15.33
N PHE A 28 5.40 1.88 15.57
CA PHE A 28 4.30 1.59 14.67
C PHE A 28 3.56 2.90 14.38
N SER A 29 3.46 3.27 13.12
CA SER A 29 2.77 4.48 12.72
C SER A 29 1.29 4.18 12.60
N PHE A 30 0.46 4.70 13.49
CA PHE A 30 -1.00 4.63 13.39
C PHE A 30 -1.56 5.45 12.23
N PHE A 31 -0.78 6.38 11.72
CA PHE A 31 -1.21 7.26 10.64
C PHE A 31 -1.48 6.50 9.34
N GLU A 32 -0.66 5.52 9.00
CA GLU A 32 -0.76 4.74 7.75
C GLU A 32 -2.11 4.01 7.64
N PRO A 33 -2.55 3.18 8.62
CA PRO A 33 -3.84 2.49 8.52
C PRO A 33 -5.04 3.43 8.69
N ILE A 34 -4.95 4.49 9.51
CA ILE A 34 -6.03 5.47 9.64
C ILE A 34 -6.25 6.21 8.32
N ALA A 35 -5.17 6.64 7.66
CA ALA A 35 -5.24 7.27 6.35
C ALA A 35 -5.84 6.31 5.30
N GLY A 36 -5.50 5.01 5.36
CA GLY A 36 -6.09 3.97 4.51
C GLY A 36 -7.60 3.84 4.69
N ILE A 37 -8.08 3.82 5.95
CA ILE A 37 -9.54 3.78 6.26
C ILE A 37 -10.23 5.02 5.71
N ILE A 38 -9.70 6.21 5.99
CA ILE A 38 -10.29 7.47 5.52
C ILE A 38 -10.36 7.47 3.99
N LEU A 39 -9.26 7.08 3.33
CA LEU A 39 -9.21 7.01 1.87
C LEU A 39 -10.24 6.03 1.30
N ALA A 40 -10.40 4.85 1.91
CA ALA A 40 -11.39 3.86 1.49
C ALA A 40 -12.83 4.39 1.64
N ILE A 41 -13.12 5.08 2.74
CA ILE A 41 -14.44 5.72 2.96
C ILE A 41 -14.68 6.81 1.93
N VAL A 42 -13.72 7.73 1.75
CA VAL A 42 -13.84 8.84 0.78
C VAL A 42 -14.01 8.29 -0.64
N ALA A 43 -13.20 7.31 -1.04
CA ALA A 43 -13.32 6.67 -2.35
C ALA A 43 -14.72 6.05 -2.54
N THR A 44 -15.23 5.35 -1.53
CA THR A 44 -16.57 4.75 -1.58
C THR A 44 -17.65 5.81 -1.74
N VAL A 45 -17.61 6.89 -0.95
CA VAL A 45 -18.56 8.00 -1.04
C VAL A 45 -18.50 8.65 -2.42
N VAL A 46 -17.31 8.90 -2.94
CA VAL A 46 -17.13 9.49 -4.27
C VAL A 46 -17.68 8.58 -5.36
N PHE A 47 -17.42 7.28 -5.31
CA PHE A 47 -17.96 6.31 -6.28
C PHE A 47 -19.49 6.21 -6.21
N PHE A 48 -20.09 6.36 -5.01
CA PHE A 48 -21.53 6.26 -4.84
C PHE A 48 -22.28 7.54 -5.25
N PHE A 49 -21.83 8.67 -4.75
CA PHE A 49 -22.60 9.93 -4.88
C PHE A 49 -22.08 10.82 -6.01
N PHE A 50 -20.83 10.66 -6.39
CA PHE A 50 -20.18 11.55 -7.34
C PHE A 50 -19.35 10.80 -8.40
N PRO A 51 -19.89 9.73 -9.05
CA PRO A 51 -19.14 8.99 -10.05
C PRO A 51 -18.70 9.88 -11.22
N GLN A 52 -19.40 10.99 -11.41
CA GLN A 52 -19.13 11.99 -12.46
C GLN A 52 -17.84 12.79 -12.19
N ILE A 53 -17.44 12.98 -10.91
CA ILE A 53 -16.24 13.76 -10.55
C ILE A 53 -14.96 13.04 -10.95
N ILE A 54 -14.96 11.70 -10.96
CA ILE A 54 -13.76 10.89 -11.23
C ILE A 54 -13.31 11.03 -12.67
N SER A 55 -14.20 11.49 -13.54
CA SER A 55 -13.96 11.44 -14.98
C SER A 55 -14.83 12.41 -15.76
N VAL A 56 -14.48 13.68 -15.62
CA VAL A 56 -15.16 14.74 -16.37
C VAL A 56 -14.27 15.18 -17.51
N VAL A 57 -14.72 14.99 -18.72
CA VAL A 57 -14.12 15.62 -19.90
C VAL A 57 -14.89 16.90 -20.19
N PHE A 58 -14.21 18.05 -20.07
CA PHE A 58 -14.73 19.33 -20.48
C PHE A 58 -14.60 19.47 -22.01
N VAL A 59 -15.70 19.37 -22.70
CA VAL A 59 -15.76 19.75 -24.11
C VAL A 59 -16.59 21.01 -24.19
N ASN A 60 -16.33 21.88 -25.16
CA ASN A 60 -17.03 23.13 -25.41
C ASN A 60 -18.58 22.98 -25.35
N GLY A 61 -19.11 22.63 -24.18
CA GLY A 61 -20.50 22.25 -23.99
C GLY A 61 -20.74 21.51 -22.66
N PRO A 62 -21.79 20.68 -22.60
CA PRO A 62 -22.14 19.95 -21.38
C PRO A 62 -21.05 18.92 -20.98
N LEU A 63 -20.93 18.71 -19.67
CA LEU A 63 -20.04 17.73 -19.08
C LEU A 63 -20.42 16.30 -19.55
N ILE A 64 -19.48 15.57 -20.13
CA ILE A 64 -19.68 14.16 -20.49
C ILE A 64 -19.00 13.30 -19.43
N PRO A 65 -19.76 12.60 -18.56
CA PRO A 65 -19.19 11.68 -17.58
C PRO A 65 -18.59 10.47 -18.29
N THR A 66 -17.40 10.04 -17.87
CA THR A 66 -16.75 8.83 -18.43
C THR A 66 -17.44 7.56 -17.98
N PHE A 67 -17.95 7.56 -16.74
CA PHE A 67 -18.65 6.40 -16.18
C PHE A 67 -20.14 6.65 -16.05
N VAL A 68 -20.91 5.58 -16.17
CA VAL A 68 -22.33 5.56 -15.88
C VAL A 68 -22.57 5.54 -14.36
N ASP A 69 -23.81 5.80 -13.94
CA ASP A 69 -24.21 5.70 -12.55
C ASP A 69 -24.09 4.25 -12.06
N PHE A 70 -23.24 4.03 -11.05
CA PHE A 70 -22.98 2.71 -10.50
C PHE A 70 -24.17 2.15 -9.71
N ILE A 71 -24.99 3.01 -9.12
CA ILE A 71 -26.15 2.61 -8.34
C ILE A 71 -27.23 2.07 -9.30
N ILE A 72 -27.54 2.81 -10.36
CA ILE A 72 -28.56 2.43 -11.34
C ILE A 72 -28.18 1.13 -12.03
N ASN A 73 -26.88 0.90 -12.26
CA ASN A 73 -26.38 -0.30 -12.93
C ASN A 73 -26.16 -1.51 -11.99
N GLY A 74 -26.59 -1.42 -10.72
CA GLY A 74 -26.52 -2.53 -9.76
C GLY A 74 -25.12 -2.87 -9.25
N LEU A 75 -24.15 -1.97 -9.43
CA LEU A 75 -22.75 -2.18 -9.03
C LEU A 75 -22.47 -1.77 -7.57
N TRP A 76 -23.50 -1.39 -6.81
CA TRP A 76 -23.40 -1.01 -5.41
C TRP A 76 -22.82 -2.14 -4.54
N PHE A 77 -23.22 -3.39 -4.78
CA PHE A 77 -22.79 -4.53 -4.00
C PHE A 77 -21.25 -4.77 -4.06
N PRO A 78 -20.64 -4.91 -5.25
CA PRO A 78 -19.19 -5.11 -5.33
C PRO A 78 -18.38 -3.89 -4.84
N ILE A 79 -18.92 -2.67 -4.93
CA ILE A 79 -18.28 -1.46 -4.37
C ILE A 79 -18.27 -1.53 -2.83
N PHE A 80 -19.40 -1.88 -2.21
CA PHE A 80 -19.45 -2.10 -0.75
C PHE A 80 -18.57 -3.25 -0.30
N ALA A 81 -18.59 -4.37 -1.01
CA ALA A 81 -17.71 -5.49 -0.70
C ALA A 81 -16.24 -5.09 -0.75
N TRP A 82 -15.83 -4.33 -1.76
CA TRP A 82 -14.50 -3.78 -1.86
C TRP A 82 -14.15 -2.86 -0.67
N ALA A 83 -15.06 -1.95 -0.31
CA ALA A 83 -14.87 -1.04 0.81
C ALA A 83 -14.71 -1.77 2.15
N ILE A 84 -15.57 -2.75 2.42
CA ILE A 84 -15.52 -3.58 3.64
C ILE A 84 -14.20 -4.34 3.71
N LEU A 85 -13.75 -4.94 2.61
CA LEU A 85 -12.46 -5.65 2.54
C LEU A 85 -11.29 -4.71 2.85
N ARG A 86 -11.27 -3.52 2.24
CA ARG A 86 -10.19 -2.54 2.47
C ARG A 86 -10.19 -2.05 3.91
N ILE A 87 -11.34 -1.64 4.44
CA ILE A 87 -11.44 -1.21 5.83
C ILE A 87 -11.07 -2.36 6.78
N GLY A 88 -11.50 -3.58 6.50
CA GLY A 88 -11.18 -4.76 7.30
C GLY A 88 -9.68 -5.03 7.40
N VAL A 89 -8.95 -4.93 6.30
CA VAL A 89 -7.48 -5.05 6.28
C VAL A 89 -6.84 -3.96 7.13
N GLU A 90 -7.25 -2.70 6.98
CA GLU A 90 -6.69 -1.58 7.75
C GLU A 90 -7.01 -1.68 9.26
N VAL A 91 -8.21 -2.14 9.61
CA VAL A 91 -8.57 -2.41 11.01
C VAL A 91 -7.71 -3.54 11.58
N PHE A 92 -7.45 -4.59 10.81
CA PHE A 92 -6.55 -5.66 11.22
C PHE A 92 -5.13 -5.14 11.47
N TYR A 93 -4.65 -4.20 10.64
CA TYR A 93 -3.40 -3.48 10.88
C TYR A 93 -3.38 -2.76 12.23
N LEU A 94 -4.47 -2.08 12.59
CA LEU A 94 -4.59 -1.36 13.87
C LEU A 94 -4.58 -2.30 15.07
N ILE A 95 -5.19 -3.49 14.95
CA ILE A 95 -5.27 -4.50 16.00
C ILE A 95 -3.90 -5.14 16.24
N GLU A 96 -3.23 -5.57 15.18
CA GLU A 96 -1.97 -6.31 15.26
C GLU A 96 -0.80 -5.44 15.74
N ARG A 97 -0.81 -4.15 15.42
CA ARG A 97 0.22 -3.14 15.81
C ARG A 97 1.67 -3.51 15.45
N ARG A 98 1.87 -4.58 14.70
CA ARG A 98 3.18 -5.11 14.26
C ARG A 98 3.05 -5.70 12.86
N TYR A 99 4.16 -5.71 12.13
CA TYR A 99 4.23 -6.38 10.83
C TYR A 99 4.50 -7.88 11.03
N THR A 100 3.46 -8.66 11.29
CA THR A 100 3.55 -10.11 11.50
C THR A 100 3.31 -10.90 10.20
N LYS A 101 3.68 -12.19 10.19
CA LYS A 101 3.32 -13.10 9.09
C LYS A 101 1.80 -13.15 8.86
N ARG A 102 1.02 -13.12 9.96
CA ARG A 102 -0.45 -13.15 9.89
C ARG A 102 -0.98 -11.93 9.17
N LEU A 103 -0.47 -10.75 9.50
CA LEU A 103 -0.82 -9.51 8.84
C LEU A 103 -0.49 -9.56 7.34
N ALA A 104 0.70 -10.05 6.96
CA ALA A 104 1.08 -10.17 5.57
C ALA A 104 0.12 -11.09 4.79
N VAL A 105 -0.25 -12.23 5.36
CA VAL A 105 -1.21 -13.17 4.74
C VAL A 105 -2.59 -12.54 4.60
N VAL A 106 -3.11 -11.90 5.66
CA VAL A 106 -4.42 -11.23 5.63
C VAL A 106 -4.45 -10.11 4.60
N THR A 107 -3.38 -9.31 4.50
CA THR A 107 -3.28 -8.24 3.51
C THR A 107 -3.26 -8.79 2.09
N VAL A 108 -2.47 -9.83 1.82
CA VAL A 108 -2.42 -10.44 0.49
C VAL A 108 -3.77 -11.01 0.08
N ILE A 109 -4.44 -11.75 0.98
CA ILE A 109 -5.77 -12.30 0.72
C ILE A 109 -6.78 -11.16 0.51
N GLY A 110 -6.78 -10.15 1.37
CA GLY A 110 -7.64 -8.98 1.24
C GLY A 110 -7.44 -8.24 -0.08
N ASN A 111 -6.19 -8.07 -0.52
CA ASN A 111 -5.85 -7.44 -1.79
C ASN A 111 -6.31 -8.27 -3.00
N VAL A 112 -6.18 -9.59 -2.96
CA VAL A 112 -6.69 -10.48 -4.02
C VAL A 112 -8.22 -10.38 -4.11
N LEU A 113 -8.91 -10.43 -2.99
CA LEU A 113 -10.37 -10.29 -2.96
C LEU A 113 -10.83 -8.91 -3.41
N ALA A 114 -10.13 -7.85 -2.99
CA ALA A 114 -10.41 -6.48 -3.44
C ALA A 114 -10.18 -6.33 -4.95
N PHE A 115 -9.17 -6.99 -5.50
CA PHE A 115 -8.93 -7.02 -6.95
C PHE A 115 -10.06 -7.75 -7.69
N ILE A 116 -10.53 -8.88 -7.18
CA ILE A 116 -11.70 -9.59 -7.75
C ILE A 116 -12.92 -8.67 -7.76
N CYS A 117 -13.21 -7.96 -6.66
CA CYS A 117 -14.29 -6.96 -6.64
C CYS A 117 -14.08 -5.87 -7.70
N THR A 118 -12.84 -5.38 -7.86
CA THR A 118 -12.51 -4.39 -8.89
C THR A 118 -12.80 -4.93 -10.30
N LEU A 119 -12.48 -6.20 -10.58
CA LEU A 119 -12.81 -6.82 -11.85
C LEU A 119 -14.33 -6.90 -12.06
N PHE A 120 -15.10 -7.27 -11.05
CA PHE A 120 -16.56 -7.28 -11.11
C PHE A 120 -17.17 -5.90 -11.38
N ILE A 121 -16.53 -4.83 -10.90
CA ILE A 121 -16.99 -3.46 -11.14
C ILE A 121 -16.62 -3.00 -12.56
N PHE A 122 -15.40 -3.22 -13.02
CA PHE A 122 -14.84 -2.55 -14.20
C PHE A 122 -14.76 -3.41 -15.46
N VAL A 123 -14.83 -4.75 -15.37
CA VAL A 123 -14.84 -5.63 -16.58
C VAL A 123 -16.11 -5.50 -17.38
N PRO A 124 -17.32 -5.36 -16.79
CA PRO A 124 -18.52 -5.18 -17.61
C PRO A 124 -18.45 -3.88 -18.39
N TYR A 125 -18.58 -3.95 -19.72
CA TYR A 125 -18.58 -2.78 -20.62
C TYR A 125 -19.66 -1.74 -20.28
N ARG A 126 -20.66 -2.13 -19.48
CA ARG A 126 -21.78 -1.27 -19.05
C ARG A 126 -21.35 -0.13 -18.13
N VAL A 127 -20.12 -0.14 -17.66
CA VAL A 127 -19.58 0.88 -16.73
C VAL A 127 -19.14 2.15 -17.47
N VAL A 128 -18.74 2.01 -18.73
CA VAL A 128 -18.25 3.14 -19.53
C VAL A 128 -19.43 3.79 -20.27
N ASN A 129 -19.48 5.12 -20.24
CA ASN A 129 -20.49 5.88 -20.94
C ASN A 129 -20.21 5.88 -22.46
N LEU A 130 -21.16 5.43 -23.25
CA LEU A 130 -21.03 5.36 -24.71
C LEU A 130 -20.78 6.73 -25.36
N HIS A 131 -21.41 7.80 -24.86
CA HIS A 131 -21.18 9.16 -25.37
C HIS A 131 -19.75 9.62 -25.14
N TYR A 132 -19.11 9.22 -24.01
CA TYR A 132 -17.70 9.47 -23.78
C TYR A 132 -16.83 8.77 -24.84
N VAL A 133 -17.10 7.51 -25.11
CA VAL A 133 -16.35 6.71 -26.10
C VAL A 133 -16.48 7.32 -27.51
N GLU A 134 -17.70 7.68 -27.93
CA GLU A 134 -17.96 8.35 -29.20
C GLU A 134 -17.19 9.67 -29.29
N TRP A 135 -17.21 10.45 -28.22
CA TRP A 135 -16.48 11.72 -28.18
C TRP A 135 -14.96 11.50 -28.31
N ILE A 136 -14.37 10.53 -27.60
CA ILE A 136 -12.95 10.22 -27.69
C ILE A 136 -12.58 9.88 -29.15
N TYR A 137 -13.34 9.02 -29.82
CA TYR A 137 -13.07 8.65 -31.23
C TYR A 137 -13.23 9.82 -32.18
N SER A 138 -14.16 10.74 -31.93
CA SER A 138 -14.33 11.91 -32.78
C SER A 138 -13.16 12.92 -32.60
N TYR A 139 -12.62 13.02 -31.40
CA TYR A 139 -11.53 13.94 -31.08
C TYR A 139 -10.16 13.42 -31.52
N PHE A 140 -9.88 12.14 -31.28
CA PHE A 140 -8.61 11.48 -31.62
C PHE A 140 -8.71 10.74 -32.96
N SER A 141 -8.98 11.48 -34.05
CA SER A 141 -8.98 10.94 -35.40
C SER A 141 -7.59 11.11 -36.05
N GLY A 142 -7.28 10.26 -37.06
CA GLY A 142 -6.02 10.34 -37.81
C GLY A 142 -4.79 9.77 -37.05
N GLY A 143 -3.67 10.48 -37.04
CA GLY A 143 -2.40 9.99 -36.50
C GLY A 143 -2.38 9.70 -34.99
N ALA A 144 -3.32 10.26 -34.25
CA ALA A 144 -3.48 10.05 -32.82
C ALA A 144 -4.53 8.98 -32.46
N ALA A 145 -5.07 8.24 -33.41
CA ALA A 145 -6.12 7.26 -33.21
C ALA A 145 -5.75 6.17 -32.17
N TRP A 146 -4.49 5.74 -32.13
CA TRP A 146 -4.00 4.76 -31.15
C TRP A 146 -4.16 5.26 -29.70
N PHE A 147 -3.96 6.56 -29.47
CA PHE A 147 -4.14 7.16 -28.14
C PHE A 147 -5.62 7.24 -27.76
N GLY A 148 -6.48 7.57 -28.74
CA GLY A 148 -7.93 7.52 -28.60
C GLY A 148 -8.42 6.13 -28.21
N GLU A 149 -7.87 5.07 -28.80
CA GLU A 149 -8.24 3.70 -28.47
C GLU A 149 -7.91 3.32 -27.01
N ILE A 150 -6.77 3.78 -26.49
CA ILE A 150 -6.42 3.60 -25.07
C ILE A 150 -7.38 4.36 -24.16
N LEU A 151 -7.65 5.64 -24.46
CA LEU A 151 -8.54 6.49 -23.67
C LEU A 151 -10.00 6.06 -23.74
N ALA A 152 -10.44 5.44 -24.83
CA ALA A 152 -11.79 4.89 -24.96
C ALA A 152 -12.04 3.68 -24.04
N ARG A 153 -10.98 3.16 -23.38
CA ARG A 153 -11.06 2.02 -22.45
C ARG A 153 -10.63 2.41 -21.03
N PRO A 154 -11.25 3.39 -20.38
CA PRO A 154 -10.84 3.88 -19.05
C PRO A 154 -10.96 2.79 -17.98
N ASN A 155 -11.85 1.83 -18.14
CA ASN A 155 -11.99 0.68 -17.28
C ASN A 155 -10.70 -0.17 -17.21
N LEU A 156 -10.03 -0.42 -18.34
CA LEU A 156 -8.76 -1.15 -18.37
C LEU A 156 -7.65 -0.37 -17.67
N ILE A 157 -7.60 0.93 -17.86
CA ILE A 157 -6.62 1.81 -17.20
C ILE A 157 -6.77 1.71 -15.68
N ILE A 158 -8.01 1.78 -15.18
CA ILE A 158 -8.28 1.66 -13.74
C ILE A 158 -7.90 0.26 -13.22
N ILE A 159 -8.26 -0.80 -13.92
CA ILE A 159 -7.90 -2.17 -13.53
C ILE A 159 -6.37 -2.31 -13.41
N ILE A 160 -5.61 -1.79 -14.37
CA ILE A 160 -4.15 -1.84 -14.35
C ILE A 160 -3.58 -1.03 -13.18
N ILE A 161 -4.07 0.20 -12.96
CA ILE A 161 -3.63 1.05 -11.82
C ILE A 161 -3.92 0.35 -10.49
N MET A 162 -5.12 -0.22 -10.33
CA MET A 162 -5.51 -0.95 -9.13
C MET A 162 -4.66 -2.20 -8.92
N LEU A 163 -4.38 -2.96 -9.97
CA LEU A 163 -3.50 -4.13 -9.91
C LEU A 163 -2.11 -3.74 -9.43
N ILE A 164 -1.51 -2.70 -10.02
CA ILE A 164 -0.19 -2.21 -9.62
C ILE A 164 -0.21 -1.76 -8.15
N GLY A 165 -1.22 -0.99 -7.74
CA GLY A 165 -1.36 -0.51 -6.36
C GLY A 165 -1.44 -1.67 -5.35
N LEU A 166 -2.28 -2.67 -5.62
CA LEU A 166 -2.44 -3.84 -4.75
C LEU A 166 -1.19 -4.74 -4.71
N LEU A 167 -0.46 -4.86 -5.82
CA LEU A 167 0.81 -5.57 -5.86
C LEU A 167 1.88 -4.84 -5.03
N LEU A 168 2.00 -3.52 -5.16
CA LEU A 168 2.94 -2.71 -4.38
C LEU A 168 2.64 -2.77 -2.89
N ASP A 169 1.36 -2.69 -2.51
CA ASP A 169 0.91 -2.83 -1.12
C ASP A 169 1.29 -4.21 -0.56
N SER A 170 0.92 -5.28 -1.25
CA SER A 170 1.24 -6.66 -0.87
C SER A 170 2.76 -6.87 -0.73
N PHE A 171 3.55 -6.38 -1.69
CA PHE A 171 5.01 -6.48 -1.65
C PHE A 171 5.60 -5.72 -0.46
N THR A 172 5.09 -4.52 -0.20
CA THR A 172 5.56 -3.67 0.92
C THR A 172 5.33 -4.36 2.26
N VAL A 173 4.15 -4.94 2.46
CA VAL A 173 3.80 -5.64 3.71
C VAL A 173 4.64 -6.90 3.91
N ILE A 174 4.81 -7.70 2.87
CA ILE A 174 5.65 -8.90 2.91
C ILE A 174 7.10 -8.51 3.25
N ARG A 175 7.65 -7.47 2.61
CA ARG A 175 9.01 -6.99 2.86
C ARG A 175 9.19 -6.46 4.29
N LYS A 176 8.21 -5.69 4.79
CA LYS A 176 8.22 -5.19 6.18
C LYS A 176 8.13 -6.35 7.18
N GLY A 177 7.22 -7.30 6.95
CA GLY A 177 7.05 -8.47 7.82
C GLY A 177 8.29 -9.37 7.87
N ARG A 178 8.97 -9.57 6.72
CA ARG A 178 10.22 -10.35 6.68
C ARG A 178 11.34 -9.70 7.49
N ARG A 179 11.52 -8.39 7.38
CA ARG A 179 12.52 -7.64 8.15
C ARG A 179 12.28 -7.66 9.67
N GLU A 180 11.02 -7.65 10.09
CA GLU A 180 10.70 -7.75 11.52
C GLU A 180 11.05 -9.15 12.06
N MET A 181 10.82 -10.21 11.28
CA MET A 181 11.19 -11.56 11.68
C MET A 181 12.71 -11.76 11.80
N GLU A 182 13.47 -11.26 10.82
CA GLU A 182 14.93 -11.31 10.85
C GLU A 182 15.47 -10.62 12.12
N ARG A 183 14.89 -9.50 12.53
CA ARG A 183 15.24 -8.81 13.77
C ARG A 183 14.87 -9.57 15.04
N GLU A 184 13.68 -10.20 15.07
CA GLU A 184 13.28 -11.02 16.22
C GLU A 184 14.20 -12.25 16.39
N GLU A 185 14.68 -12.81 15.30
CA GLU A 185 15.66 -13.91 15.32
C GLU A 185 17.03 -13.43 15.80
N GLU A 186 17.50 -12.27 15.35
CA GLU A 186 18.75 -11.65 15.83
C GLU A 186 18.67 -11.29 17.33
N GLU A 187 17.54 -10.73 17.78
CA GLU A 187 17.35 -10.38 19.21
C GLU A 187 17.34 -11.63 20.09
N LYS A 188 16.72 -12.72 19.66
CA LYS A 188 16.74 -14.01 20.34
C LYS A 188 18.13 -14.64 20.38
N ALA A 189 18.89 -14.52 19.30
CA ALA A 189 20.26 -15.03 19.23
C ALA A 189 21.23 -14.19 20.07
N ALA A 190 20.99 -12.90 20.21
CA ALA A 190 21.82 -11.98 21.00
C ALA A 190 21.54 -12.01 22.51
N THR A 191 20.43 -12.63 22.95
CA THR A 191 20.12 -12.83 24.37
C THR A 191 20.64 -14.22 24.77
N PRO A 192 21.92 -14.38 25.21
CA PRO A 192 22.42 -15.65 25.71
C PRO A 192 21.65 -15.98 26.98
N THR A 193 21.30 -17.23 27.11
CA THR A 193 20.64 -17.87 28.24
C THR A 193 21.28 -17.45 29.60
N GLU A 194 20.86 -16.36 30.18
CA GLU A 194 21.15 -16.03 31.58
C GLU A 194 20.54 -17.09 32.55
N ALA A 195 19.73 -17.97 32.04
CA ALA A 195 19.09 -19.05 32.81
C ALA A 195 20.06 -20.19 33.20
N ALA A 196 21.23 -20.33 32.57
CA ALA A 196 22.14 -21.44 32.84
C ALA A 196 23.18 -21.13 33.95
N SER A 197 23.28 -19.90 34.43
CA SER A 197 24.29 -19.54 35.43
C SER A 197 23.79 -19.64 36.88
N ASN A 198 22.51 -19.88 37.14
CA ASN A 198 21.94 -19.90 38.50
C ASN A 198 21.68 -21.30 39.09
N GLU A 199 21.99 -22.38 38.38
CA GLU A 199 21.83 -23.76 38.90
C GLU A 199 23.15 -24.35 39.47
N GLY A 200 24.23 -23.58 39.56
CA GLY A 200 25.56 -24.08 40.00
C GLY A 200 26.01 -23.66 41.42
N SER A 201 25.14 -23.08 42.22
CA SER A 201 25.52 -22.69 43.61
C SER A 201 24.49 -23.17 44.63
N VAL A 202 24.54 -24.44 44.95
CA VAL A 202 24.01 -25.03 46.18
C VAL A 202 25.07 -25.94 46.76
#